data_9df377273fafea9fe9ee7542acb0fa64
#
_entry.id   9df377273fafea9fe9ee7542acb0fa64
#
_cell.length_a   1.000
_cell.length_b   1.000
_cell.length_c   1.000
_cell.angle_alpha   90.00
_cell.angle_beta   90.00
_cell.angle_gamma   90.00
#
_symmetry.space_group_name_H-M   'P 1'
#
loop_
_entity.id
_entity.type
_entity.pdbx_description
1 polymer ?
#
loop_
_entity_poly.entity_id
_entity_poly.type
_entity_poly.pdbx_seq_one_letter_code
_entity_poly.pdbx_strand_id
1 'polypeptide(L)'
;MPANKVISTVPLLLLAAVVGAAVPKPLDPVMVAPHIYALDFENEKVRVIRQTVRNGETLPLHAHPDRVMVYLQSCAWLEDDGAGGEHMQLFKIGEAVWAPAETHGGTTANVAQECKILEIELL
;
A
#
# COMPACT_ATOMS: atom_id res chain seq x y z
N MET A 1 64.45 1.46 18.74
CA MET A 1 63.27 0.64 18.73
C MET A 1 62.14 1.39 18.01
N PRO A 2 61.70 0.96 16.88
CA PRO A 2 60.61 1.66 16.18
C PRO A 2 59.29 1.38 16.91
N ALA A 3 58.59 2.46 17.26
CA ALA A 3 57.27 2.39 17.85
C ALA A 3 56.25 1.90 16.79
N ASN A 4 55.64 0.74 17.05
CA ASN A 4 54.51 0.24 16.26
C ASN A 4 53.30 1.16 16.45
N LYS A 5 52.97 1.92 15.41
CA LYS A 5 51.69 2.61 15.33
C LYS A 5 50.63 1.57 15.04
N VAL A 6 49.82 1.26 16.04
CA VAL A 6 48.57 0.51 15.85
C VAL A 6 47.58 1.46 15.18
N ILE A 7 47.33 1.23 13.90
CA ILE A 7 46.27 1.95 13.20
C ILE A 7 44.98 1.24 13.59
N SER A 8 44.23 1.84 14.51
CA SER A 8 42.87 1.42 14.84
C SER A 8 41.95 1.80 13.69
N THR A 9 41.62 0.82 12.85
CA THR A 9 40.56 0.97 11.86
C THR A 9 39.24 0.92 12.61
N VAL A 10 38.64 2.09 12.85
CA VAL A 10 37.25 2.18 13.30
C VAL A 10 36.40 1.75 12.11
N PRO A 11 35.56 0.70 12.22
CA PRO A 11 34.63 0.38 11.15
C PRO A 11 33.64 1.53 11.01
N LEU A 12 33.61 2.14 9.84
CA LEU A 12 32.58 3.09 9.47
C LEU A 12 31.26 2.31 9.41
N LEU A 13 30.44 2.38 10.47
CA LEU A 13 29.08 1.92 10.43
C LEU A 13 28.34 2.81 9.42
N LEU A 14 28.13 2.28 8.21
CA LEU A 14 27.16 2.86 7.31
C LEU A 14 25.79 2.65 7.97
N LEU A 15 25.27 3.70 8.60
CA LEU A 15 23.88 3.80 8.94
C LEU A 15 23.14 3.90 7.60
N ALA A 16 22.66 2.78 7.08
CA ALA A 16 21.70 2.80 5.99
C ALA A 16 20.44 3.46 6.56
N ALA A 17 20.23 4.73 6.22
CA ALA A 17 18.95 5.36 6.44
C ALA A 17 17.91 4.52 5.69
N VAL A 18 16.99 3.89 6.42
CA VAL A 18 15.82 3.25 5.83
C VAL A 18 14.93 4.39 5.36
N VAL A 19 15.22 4.89 4.17
CA VAL A 19 14.28 5.72 3.42
C VAL A 19 13.10 4.82 3.14
N GLY A 20 11.88 5.25 3.52
CA GLY A 20 10.66 4.47 3.31
C GLY A 20 10.69 3.85 1.91
N ALA A 21 10.61 2.52 1.84
CA ALA A 21 10.83 1.80 0.60
C ALA A 21 9.77 2.19 -0.41
N ALA A 22 10.16 2.85 -1.49
CA ALA A 22 9.30 3.07 -2.65
C ALA A 22 8.81 1.70 -3.15
N VAL A 23 7.53 1.60 -3.50
CA VAL A 23 6.94 0.39 -4.09
C VAL A 23 7.69 0.06 -5.38
N PRO A 24 8.19 -1.18 -5.55
CA PRO A 24 8.83 -1.58 -6.80
C PRO A 24 7.86 -1.39 -7.97
N LYS A 25 8.32 -0.80 -9.08
CA LYS A 25 7.50 -0.60 -10.30
C LYS A 25 6.70 -1.82 -10.75
N PRO A 26 7.24 -3.06 -10.70
CA PRO A 26 6.47 -4.26 -11.07
C PRO A 26 5.25 -4.53 -10.20
N LEU A 27 5.17 -3.93 -9.00
CA LEU A 27 4.06 -4.08 -8.05
C LEU A 27 3.26 -2.78 -7.84
N ASP A 28 3.54 -1.76 -8.62
CA ASP A 28 2.80 -0.49 -8.57
C ASP A 28 1.34 -0.71 -8.99
N PRO A 29 0.35 -0.43 -8.14
CA PRO A 29 -1.06 -0.69 -8.43
C PRO A 29 -1.55 0.00 -9.70
N VAL A 30 -1.11 1.23 -9.99
CA VAL A 30 -1.49 1.95 -11.20
C VAL A 30 -0.95 1.28 -12.46
N MET A 31 0.20 0.59 -12.36
CA MET A 31 0.81 -0.13 -13.47
C MET A 31 0.22 -1.53 -13.67
N VAL A 32 -0.05 -2.25 -12.58
CA VAL A 32 -0.51 -3.65 -12.68
C VAL A 32 -2.03 -3.78 -12.76
N ALA A 33 -2.78 -2.79 -12.27
CA ALA A 33 -4.23 -2.81 -12.25
C ALA A 33 -4.83 -1.45 -12.68
N PRO A 34 -4.51 -0.95 -13.90
CA PRO A 34 -4.97 0.36 -14.35
C PRO A 34 -6.50 0.46 -14.53
N HIS A 35 -7.20 -0.67 -14.54
CA HIS A 35 -8.66 -0.74 -14.56
C HIS A 35 -9.30 -0.49 -13.17
N ILE A 36 -8.49 -0.57 -12.12
CA ILE A 36 -8.93 -0.36 -10.73
C ILE A 36 -8.33 0.93 -10.17
N TYR A 37 -7.05 1.19 -10.46
CA TYR A 37 -6.30 2.32 -9.90
C TYR A 37 -5.97 3.38 -10.94
N ALA A 38 -6.25 4.62 -10.62
CA ALA A 38 -5.87 5.79 -11.41
C ALA A 38 -5.06 6.78 -10.57
N LEU A 39 -3.99 7.31 -11.14
CA LEU A 39 -3.21 8.37 -10.49
C LEU A 39 -3.96 9.71 -10.60
N ASP A 40 -4.25 10.34 -9.46
CA ASP A 40 -4.79 11.70 -9.41
C ASP A 40 -3.66 12.74 -9.46
N PHE A 41 -2.67 12.62 -8.55
CA PHE A 41 -1.43 13.40 -8.59
C PHE A 41 -0.35 12.78 -7.71
N GLU A 42 0.88 13.27 -7.89
CA GLU A 42 2.03 12.87 -7.10
C GLU A 42 2.97 14.07 -6.91
N ASN A 43 3.60 14.14 -5.74
CA ASN A 43 4.70 15.05 -5.44
C ASN A 43 5.75 14.33 -4.56
N GLU A 44 6.71 15.05 -4.04
CA GLU A 44 7.79 14.49 -3.22
C GLU A 44 7.35 13.91 -1.86
N LYS A 45 6.12 14.19 -1.42
CA LYS A 45 5.60 13.80 -0.09
C LYS A 45 4.51 12.77 -0.15
N VAL A 46 3.65 12.88 -1.15
CA VAL A 46 2.46 12.03 -1.27
C VAL A 46 2.20 11.67 -2.72
N ARG A 47 1.61 10.51 -2.89
CA ARG A 47 1.00 10.06 -4.12
C ARG A 47 -0.48 9.79 -3.84
N VAL A 48 -1.35 10.39 -4.62
CA VAL A 48 -2.79 10.22 -4.48
C VAL A 48 -3.32 9.41 -5.64
N ILE A 49 -3.86 8.25 -5.32
CA ILE A 49 -4.45 7.34 -6.30
C ILE A 49 -5.91 7.10 -5.95
N ARG A 50 -6.70 6.90 -6.99
CA ARG A 50 -8.12 6.60 -6.88
C ARG A 50 -8.36 5.15 -7.20
N GLN A 51 -8.96 4.44 -6.27
CA GLN A 51 -9.36 3.04 -6.43
C GLN A 51 -10.86 2.97 -6.71
N THR A 52 -11.24 2.19 -7.70
CA THR A 52 -12.63 1.82 -7.96
C THR A 52 -12.70 0.31 -8.11
N VAL A 53 -13.40 -0.35 -7.20
CA VAL A 53 -13.54 -1.82 -7.17
C VAL A 53 -14.99 -2.21 -7.32
N ARG A 54 -15.23 -3.11 -8.28
CA ARG A 54 -16.53 -3.73 -8.50
C ARG A 54 -16.49 -5.20 -8.13
N ASN A 55 -17.63 -5.73 -7.79
CA ASN A 55 -17.74 -7.15 -7.48
C ASN A 55 -17.27 -8.02 -8.66
N GLY A 56 -16.47 -9.03 -8.35
CA GLY A 56 -15.95 -9.98 -9.34
C GLY A 56 -14.69 -9.52 -10.09
N GLU A 57 -14.18 -8.29 -9.84
CA GLU A 57 -12.93 -7.83 -10.44
C GLU A 57 -11.74 -8.59 -9.86
N THR A 58 -10.79 -8.95 -10.72
CA THR A 58 -9.53 -9.53 -10.28
C THR A 58 -8.60 -8.43 -9.81
N LEU A 59 -8.09 -8.57 -8.59
CA LEU A 59 -7.09 -7.70 -7.99
C LEU A 59 -5.72 -8.35 -8.19
N PRO A 60 -4.90 -7.91 -9.15
CA PRO A 60 -3.54 -8.43 -9.31
C PRO A 60 -2.70 -8.17 -8.06
N LEU A 61 -1.67 -8.98 -7.85
CA LEU A 61 -0.71 -8.73 -6.78
C LEU A 61 -0.06 -7.36 -6.98
N HIS A 62 -0.11 -6.54 -5.94
CA HIS A 62 0.45 -5.18 -5.94
C HIS A 62 0.89 -4.77 -4.53
N ALA A 63 1.59 -3.66 -4.43
CA ALA A 63 2.11 -3.17 -3.17
C ALA A 63 1.81 -1.68 -2.97
N HIS A 64 1.60 -1.30 -1.73
CA HIS A 64 1.44 0.06 -1.29
C HIS A 64 2.43 0.40 -0.18
N PRO A 65 2.90 1.65 -0.08
CA PRO A 65 3.50 2.17 1.14
C PRO A 65 2.43 2.43 2.20
N ASP A 66 2.84 2.97 3.34
CA ASP A 66 1.91 3.51 4.34
C ASP A 66 0.98 4.53 3.68
N ARG A 67 -0.31 4.45 4.00
CA ARG A 67 -1.32 5.31 3.36
C ARG A 67 -2.53 5.60 4.25
N VAL A 68 -3.21 6.67 3.94
CA VAL A 68 -4.57 6.95 4.41
C VAL A 68 -5.53 6.62 3.28
N MET A 69 -6.55 5.84 3.58
CA MET A 69 -7.64 5.52 2.68
C MET A 69 -8.86 6.32 3.07
N VAL A 70 -9.49 7.02 2.12
CA VAL A 70 -10.72 7.78 2.34
C VAL A 70 -11.82 7.22 1.43
N TYR A 71 -12.90 6.75 2.02
CA TYR A 71 -14.03 6.19 1.29
C TYR A 71 -14.89 7.29 0.68
N LEU A 72 -14.99 7.30 -0.64
CA LEU A 72 -15.75 8.31 -1.39
C LEU A 72 -17.22 7.94 -1.54
N GLN A 73 -17.58 6.71 -1.21
CA GLN A 73 -18.94 6.21 -1.09
C GLN A 73 -18.98 5.08 -0.08
N SER A 74 -20.15 4.82 0.51
CA SER A 74 -20.31 3.70 1.42
C SER A 74 -20.21 2.39 0.64
N CYS A 75 -19.48 1.44 1.19
CA CYS A 75 -19.35 0.10 0.60
C CYS A 75 -19.10 -0.97 1.65
N ALA A 76 -19.20 -2.22 1.23
CA ALA A 76 -19.00 -3.37 2.08
C ALA A 76 -18.12 -4.40 1.37
N TRP A 77 -17.08 -4.85 2.06
CA TRP A 77 -16.24 -5.96 1.65
C TRP A 77 -16.66 -7.22 2.39
N LEU A 78 -16.74 -8.33 1.68
CA LEU A 78 -16.78 -9.65 2.30
C LEU A 78 -15.34 -10.16 2.36
N GLU A 79 -14.88 -10.43 3.56
CA GLU A 79 -13.53 -10.92 3.81
C GLU A 79 -13.59 -12.30 4.45
N ASP A 80 -12.67 -13.19 4.03
CA ASP A 80 -12.47 -14.47 4.68
C ASP A 80 -11.87 -14.24 6.07
N ASP A 81 -12.45 -14.85 7.10
CA ASP A 81 -11.98 -14.74 8.48
C ASP A 81 -10.78 -15.66 8.80
N GLY A 82 -10.28 -16.39 7.78
CA GLY A 82 -9.19 -17.34 7.93
C GLY A 82 -9.58 -18.66 8.62
N ALA A 83 -10.83 -18.82 9.00
CA ALA A 83 -11.35 -20.00 9.70
C ALA A 83 -12.47 -20.72 8.91
N GLY A 84 -12.62 -20.39 7.63
CA GLY A 84 -13.65 -20.94 6.74
C GLY A 84 -14.99 -20.22 6.84
N GLY A 85 -15.04 -19.05 7.49
CA GLY A 85 -16.16 -18.14 7.54
C GLY A 85 -15.85 -16.84 6.79
N GLU A 86 -16.90 -16.03 6.62
CA GLU A 86 -16.79 -14.70 6.02
C GLU A 86 -17.34 -13.67 7.01
N HIS A 87 -16.73 -12.50 7.06
CA HIS A 87 -17.27 -11.34 7.76
C HIS A 87 -17.41 -10.16 6.80
N MET A 88 -18.43 -9.36 7.03
CA MET A 88 -18.68 -8.16 6.25
C MET A 88 -18.06 -6.95 6.94
N GLN A 89 -17.13 -6.31 6.26
CA GLN A 89 -16.53 -5.05 6.70
C GLN A 89 -17.22 -3.90 6.00
N LEU A 90 -17.87 -3.04 6.79
CA LEU A 90 -18.63 -1.88 6.31
C LEU A 90 -17.81 -0.61 6.45
N PHE A 91 -17.81 0.19 5.39
CA PHE A 91 -17.22 1.52 5.38
C PHE A 91 -18.27 2.55 4.96
N LYS A 92 -18.21 3.72 5.58
CA LYS A 92 -19.12 4.81 5.29
C LYS A 92 -18.44 5.87 4.43
N ILE A 93 -19.22 6.55 3.62
CA ILE A 93 -18.74 7.73 2.89
C ILE A 93 -18.06 8.73 3.84
N GLY A 94 -16.85 9.18 3.46
CA GLY A 94 -16.03 10.10 4.24
C GLY A 94 -15.20 9.46 5.34
N GLU A 95 -15.35 8.15 5.59
CA GLU A 95 -14.53 7.43 6.56
C GLU A 95 -13.07 7.38 6.10
N ALA A 96 -12.16 7.72 7.02
CA ALA A 96 -10.73 7.65 6.81
C ALA A 96 -10.12 6.50 7.63
N VAL A 97 -9.29 5.69 6.99
CA VAL A 97 -8.65 4.51 7.58
C VAL A 97 -7.16 4.56 7.33
N TRP A 98 -6.37 4.25 8.35
CA TRP A 98 -4.94 4.02 8.20
C TRP A 98 -4.71 2.61 7.66
N ALA A 99 -3.86 2.50 6.64
CA ALA A 99 -3.40 1.23 6.10
C ALA A 99 -1.86 1.23 6.06
N PRO A 100 -1.20 0.32 6.79
CA PRO A 100 0.25 0.19 6.74
C PRO A 100 0.73 -0.32 5.38
N ALA A 101 2.02 -0.16 5.13
CA ALA A 101 2.66 -0.72 3.94
C ALA A 101 2.40 -2.22 3.83
N GLU A 102 2.00 -2.66 2.65
CA GLU A 102 1.65 -4.06 2.41
C GLU A 102 1.81 -4.44 0.94
N THR A 103 1.96 -5.73 0.71
CA THR A 103 1.81 -6.36 -0.59
C THR A 103 0.61 -7.29 -0.52
N HIS A 104 -0.37 -7.10 -1.39
CA HIS A 104 -1.61 -7.87 -1.38
C HIS A 104 -2.20 -8.01 -2.79
N GLY A 105 -3.34 -8.68 -2.89
CA GLY A 105 -3.98 -8.98 -4.16
C GLY A 105 -3.82 -10.45 -4.56
N GLY A 106 -3.91 -10.74 -5.85
CA GLY A 106 -4.00 -12.10 -6.36
C GLY A 106 -5.35 -12.75 -6.05
N THR A 107 -6.39 -11.95 -5.79
CA THR A 107 -7.72 -12.36 -5.37
C THR A 107 -8.79 -11.77 -6.26
N THR A 108 -10.01 -12.26 -6.10
CA THR A 108 -11.20 -11.69 -6.73
C THR A 108 -11.94 -10.84 -5.71
N ALA A 109 -12.29 -9.62 -6.09
CA ALA A 109 -13.01 -8.71 -5.22
C ALA A 109 -14.41 -9.23 -4.91
N ASN A 110 -14.75 -9.26 -3.64
CA ASN A 110 -16.09 -9.59 -3.15
C ASN A 110 -16.66 -8.39 -2.39
N VAL A 111 -17.39 -7.55 -3.10
CA VAL A 111 -17.98 -6.33 -2.57
C VAL A 111 -19.49 -6.34 -2.82
N ALA A 112 -20.26 -5.92 -1.82
CA ALA A 112 -21.74 -5.86 -1.95
C ALA A 112 -22.18 -4.77 -2.92
N GLN A 113 -21.37 -3.72 -3.07
CA GLN A 113 -21.55 -2.61 -4.01
C GLN A 113 -20.19 -2.05 -4.40
N GLU A 114 -20.12 -1.30 -5.50
CA GLU A 114 -18.89 -0.65 -5.93
C GLU A 114 -18.26 0.18 -4.80
N CYS A 115 -16.95 -0.06 -4.55
CA CYS A 115 -16.16 0.76 -3.63
C CYS A 115 -15.35 1.79 -4.40
N LYS A 116 -15.44 3.05 -3.97
CA LYS A 116 -14.59 4.14 -4.45
C LYS A 116 -13.79 4.69 -3.29
N ILE A 117 -12.48 4.65 -3.42
CA ILE A 117 -11.55 4.98 -2.36
C ILE A 117 -10.49 5.93 -2.91
N LEU A 118 -10.17 6.95 -2.14
CA LEU A 118 -9.00 7.78 -2.36
C LEU A 118 -7.89 7.26 -1.46
N GLU A 119 -6.78 6.85 -2.04
CA GLU A 119 -5.61 6.39 -1.29
C GLU A 119 -4.53 7.47 -1.35
N ILE A 120 -4.12 7.95 -0.18
CA ILE A 120 -3.08 8.95 -0.02
C ILE A 120 -1.85 8.22 0.50
N GLU A 121 -0.99 7.82 -0.42
CA GLU A 121 0.27 7.12 -0.14
C GLU A 121 1.32 8.11 0.36
N LEU A 122 2.01 7.77 1.45
CA LEU A 122 3.10 8.56 2.02
C LEU A 122 4.42 8.14 1.38
N LEU A 123 5.17 9.08 0.88
CA LEU A 123 6.45 8.84 0.18
C LEU A 123 7.65 9.22 1.04
#